data_23dee69889855e9ae77a936b721401d7
#
_entry.id   23dee69889855e9ae77a936b721401d7
#
_cell.length_a   1.000
_cell.length_b   1.000
_cell.length_c   1.000
_cell.angle_alpha   90.00
_cell.angle_beta   90.00
_cell.angle_gamma   90.00
#
_symmetry.space_group_name_H-M   'P 1'
#
loop_
_entity.id
_entity.type
_entity.pdbx_description
1 polymer ?
#
loop_
_entity_poly.entity_id
_entity_poly.type
_entity_poly.pdbx_seq_one_letter_code
_entity_poly.pdbx_strand_id
1 'polypeptide(L)'
;GDVVDGGGDPGTKYPFIMQKDGQGALFGPGREDGPLPEFYEPMESPFEKHAFSAQRSNPVAFKAIGEVLAVADERFPFIGTTYRVTEHWQTGLMTRRCSWLVEAEPQVFAELDPELAKERGIGNGDVVRVSSARGNLLAKAIVTNRFQPMNANGKTVHMIGLPWHFGWLVPKRGGDSANLLTAAVGDPNSAIPESKAFMVNIEKMPDQ
;
A
#
# COMPACT_ATOMS: atom_id res chain seq x y z
N GLY A 1 -29.39 -2.74 -12.64
CA GLY A 1 -30.45 -3.60 -12.08
C GLY A 1 -30.61 -3.34 -10.60
N ASP A 2 -31.84 -3.51 -10.07
CA ASP A 2 -32.09 -3.32 -8.65
C ASP A 2 -31.32 -4.39 -7.85
N VAL A 3 -30.53 -3.96 -6.89
CA VAL A 3 -29.84 -4.82 -5.94
C VAL A 3 -30.75 -5.04 -4.73
N VAL A 4 -30.96 -6.28 -4.35
CA VAL A 4 -31.71 -6.62 -3.12
C VAL A 4 -30.74 -6.60 -1.95
N ASP A 5 -31.04 -5.74 -0.98
CA ASP A 5 -30.28 -5.68 0.28
C ASP A 5 -30.40 -7.00 1.05
N GLY A 6 -29.30 -7.50 1.62
CA GLY A 6 -29.27 -8.68 2.47
C GLY A 6 -30.03 -8.57 3.79
N GLY A 7 -30.56 -7.38 4.11
CA GLY A 7 -31.43 -7.13 5.26
C GLY A 7 -32.93 -7.38 5.02
N GLY A 8 -33.33 -7.98 3.90
CA GLY A 8 -34.73 -8.29 3.61
C GLY A 8 -35.38 -9.21 4.62
N ASP A 9 -36.71 -9.13 4.74
CA ASP A 9 -37.49 -9.93 5.67
C ASP A 9 -37.23 -11.45 5.54
N PRO A 10 -37.31 -12.21 6.63
CA PRO A 10 -37.17 -13.65 6.58
C PRO A 10 -38.16 -14.27 5.57
N GLY A 11 -37.63 -15.04 4.65
CA GLY A 11 -38.44 -15.68 3.59
C GLY A 11 -38.45 -14.88 2.28
N THR A 12 -37.79 -13.78 2.17
CA THR A 12 -37.59 -13.12 0.88
C THR A 12 -36.79 -14.02 -0.06
N LYS A 13 -37.08 -13.92 -1.36
CA LYS A 13 -36.42 -14.72 -2.38
C LYS A 13 -34.91 -14.42 -2.49
N TYR A 14 -34.49 -13.23 -2.07
CA TYR A 14 -33.12 -12.74 -2.19
C TYR A 14 -32.59 -12.27 -0.82
N PRO A 15 -32.15 -13.19 0.05
CA PRO A 15 -31.74 -12.84 1.42
C PRO A 15 -30.36 -12.20 1.54
N PHE A 16 -29.65 -11.99 0.43
CA PHE A 16 -28.33 -11.39 0.38
C PHE A 16 -28.29 -10.26 -0.64
N ILE A 17 -27.24 -9.42 -0.57
CA ILE A 17 -26.99 -8.38 -1.58
C ILE A 17 -26.68 -9.08 -2.92
N MET A 18 -27.65 -9.14 -3.79
CA MET A 18 -27.52 -9.76 -5.11
C MET A 18 -28.58 -9.23 -6.07
N GLN A 19 -28.49 -9.63 -7.32
CA GLN A 19 -29.49 -9.31 -8.35
C GLN A 19 -30.86 -9.93 -8.02
N LYS A 20 -31.94 -9.36 -8.56
CA LYS A 20 -33.32 -9.86 -8.36
C LYS A 20 -33.54 -11.31 -8.78
N ASP A 21 -32.70 -11.82 -9.67
CA ASP A 21 -32.70 -13.22 -10.10
C ASP A 21 -32.03 -14.15 -9.10
N GLY A 22 -31.48 -13.63 -8.01
CA GLY A 22 -30.82 -14.40 -6.98
C GLY A 22 -29.41 -14.88 -7.34
N GLN A 23 -28.83 -14.35 -8.41
CA GLN A 23 -27.49 -14.71 -8.88
C GLN A 23 -26.45 -13.68 -8.50
N GLY A 24 -25.29 -14.13 -8.06
CA GLY A 24 -24.12 -13.29 -7.90
C GLY A 24 -23.51 -12.97 -9.26
N ALA A 25 -23.19 -11.70 -9.51
CA ALA A 25 -22.49 -11.33 -10.72
C ALA A 25 -20.98 -11.59 -10.59
N LEU A 26 -20.43 -12.40 -11.47
CA LEU A 26 -18.98 -12.58 -11.60
C LEU A 26 -18.33 -11.37 -12.27
N PHE A 27 -19.10 -10.60 -13.01
CA PHE A 27 -18.63 -9.43 -13.73
C PHE A 27 -19.30 -8.17 -13.20
N GLY A 28 -18.53 -7.11 -13.07
CA GLY A 28 -19.06 -5.79 -12.68
C GLY A 28 -19.53 -5.01 -13.89
N PRO A 29 -20.83 -4.85 -14.14
CA PRO A 29 -21.31 -3.98 -15.19
C PRO A 29 -20.94 -2.52 -14.90
N GLY A 30 -20.68 -1.74 -15.94
CA GLY A 30 -20.37 -0.31 -15.82
C GLY A 30 -18.91 0.01 -15.45
N ARG A 31 -18.00 -0.94 -15.55
CA ARG A 31 -16.55 -0.68 -15.45
C ARG A 31 -16.04 0.02 -16.71
N GLU A 32 -15.08 0.90 -16.56
CA GLU A 32 -14.48 1.61 -17.70
C GLU A 32 -13.76 0.68 -18.67
N ASP A 33 -13.11 -0.36 -18.16
CA ASP A 33 -12.34 -1.32 -18.93
C ASP A 33 -13.11 -2.61 -19.27
N GLY A 34 -14.41 -2.63 -19.03
CA GLY A 34 -15.28 -3.76 -19.38
C GLY A 34 -15.68 -4.63 -18.19
N PRO A 35 -16.44 -5.72 -18.43
CA PRO A 35 -17.06 -6.52 -17.37
C PRO A 35 -16.08 -7.50 -16.69
N LEU A 36 -14.95 -7.79 -17.31
CA LEU A 36 -13.95 -8.71 -16.77
C LEU A 36 -12.89 -7.94 -15.96
N PRO A 37 -12.44 -8.47 -14.80
CA PRO A 37 -11.28 -7.90 -14.13
C PRO A 37 -10.05 -8.09 -15.00
N GLU A 38 -9.28 -7.01 -15.16
CA GLU A 38 -8.00 -7.02 -15.83
C GLU A 38 -6.88 -6.73 -14.84
N PHE A 39 -5.70 -7.25 -15.10
CA PHE A 39 -4.50 -6.95 -14.34
C PHE A 39 -3.84 -5.70 -14.92
N TYR A 40 -3.58 -4.74 -14.05
CA TYR A 40 -2.76 -3.57 -14.34
C TYR A 40 -1.53 -3.57 -13.43
N GLU A 41 -0.38 -3.35 -14.04
CA GLU A 41 0.83 -3.11 -13.26
C GLU A 41 0.73 -1.77 -12.53
N PRO A 42 1.39 -1.61 -11.35
CA PRO A 42 1.39 -0.36 -10.62
C PRO A 42 1.86 0.84 -11.45
N MET A 43 1.35 2.01 -11.13
CA MET A 43 1.74 3.26 -11.79
C MET A 43 3.21 3.63 -11.57
N GLU A 44 3.75 3.31 -10.41
CA GLU A 44 5.17 3.46 -10.10
C GLU A 44 5.89 2.13 -10.25
N SER A 45 7.10 2.16 -10.78
CA SER A 45 7.86 0.95 -11.09
C SER A 45 9.36 1.20 -11.01
N PRO A 46 10.16 0.21 -10.58
CA PRO A 46 11.61 0.27 -10.70
C PRO A 46 12.11 0.11 -12.14
N PHE A 47 11.22 -0.09 -13.10
CA PHE A 47 11.52 -0.31 -14.52
C PHE A 47 10.86 0.75 -15.39
N GLU A 48 11.51 1.08 -16.52
CA GLU A 48 10.97 2.04 -17.48
C GLU A 48 9.74 1.53 -18.26
N LYS A 49 9.62 0.22 -18.37
CA LYS A 49 8.52 -0.45 -19.11
C LYS A 49 7.93 -1.53 -18.24
N HIS A 50 6.65 -1.78 -18.44
CA HIS A 50 5.95 -2.87 -17.78
C HIS A 50 6.53 -4.24 -18.19
N ALA A 51 6.43 -5.23 -17.31
CA ALA A 51 6.92 -6.57 -17.57
C ALA A 51 6.13 -7.29 -18.68
N PHE A 52 4.82 -7.00 -18.78
CA PHE A 52 3.90 -7.65 -19.70
C PHE A 52 3.51 -6.81 -20.92
N SER A 53 3.92 -5.54 -20.98
CA SER A 53 3.61 -4.68 -22.10
C SER A 53 4.75 -3.68 -22.36
N ALA A 54 4.76 -3.10 -23.58
CA ALA A 54 5.68 -2.04 -23.93
C ALA A 54 5.24 -0.66 -23.41
N GLN A 55 4.13 -0.59 -22.70
CA GLN A 55 3.61 0.66 -22.14
C GLN A 55 4.49 1.15 -20.99
N ARG A 56 4.58 2.47 -20.85
CA ARG A 56 5.30 3.12 -19.74
C ARG A 56 4.40 3.49 -18.58
N SER A 57 3.09 3.47 -18.79
CA SER A 57 2.09 3.85 -17.77
C SER A 57 0.83 3.03 -17.95
N ASN A 58 0.21 2.69 -16.86
CA ASN A 58 -1.09 2.05 -16.82
C ASN A 58 -2.21 3.10 -16.88
N PRO A 59 -3.40 2.72 -17.36
CA PRO A 59 -4.58 3.56 -17.20
C PRO A 59 -4.91 3.74 -15.71
N VAL A 60 -5.45 4.88 -15.37
CA VAL A 60 -5.95 5.18 -14.01
C VAL A 60 -7.30 5.88 -14.11
N ALA A 61 -8.18 5.63 -13.15
CA ALA A 61 -9.45 6.33 -13.05
C ALA A 61 -9.25 7.81 -12.71
N PHE A 62 -8.26 8.11 -11.87
CA PHE A 62 -7.84 9.46 -11.57
C PHE A 62 -6.36 9.55 -11.20
N LYS A 63 -5.81 10.72 -11.41
CA LYS A 63 -4.53 11.14 -10.87
C LYS A 63 -4.69 12.56 -10.33
N ALA A 64 -4.30 12.81 -9.08
CA ALA A 64 -4.39 14.14 -8.51
C ALA A 64 -3.54 15.16 -9.29
N ILE A 65 -4.01 16.41 -9.33
CA ILE A 65 -3.28 17.48 -10.00
C ILE A 65 -1.93 17.69 -9.30
N GLY A 66 -0.86 17.70 -10.09
CA GLY A 66 0.49 17.85 -9.57
C GLY A 66 1.12 16.57 -9.01
N GLU A 67 0.44 15.44 -9.06
CA GLU A 67 1.01 14.15 -8.63
C GLU A 67 2.23 13.78 -9.45
N VAL A 68 3.32 13.49 -8.76
CA VAL A 68 4.60 13.08 -9.33
C VAL A 68 4.78 11.57 -9.13
N LEU A 69 4.96 10.85 -10.21
CA LEU A 69 5.16 9.40 -10.20
C LEU A 69 6.62 9.06 -10.44
N ALA A 70 7.16 8.16 -9.63
CA ALA A 70 8.51 7.64 -9.76
C ALA A 70 8.49 6.38 -10.66
N VAL A 71 9.03 6.50 -11.87
CA VAL A 71 9.20 5.38 -12.81
C VAL A 71 10.66 5.30 -13.20
N ALA A 72 11.32 4.19 -12.86
CA ALA A 72 12.76 3.98 -13.03
C ALA A 72 13.60 5.14 -12.46
N ASP A 73 13.13 5.72 -11.37
CA ASP A 73 13.78 6.85 -10.71
C ASP A 73 14.81 6.34 -9.69
N GLU A 74 16.10 6.56 -9.98
CA GLU A 74 17.20 6.09 -9.13
C GLU A 74 17.20 6.69 -7.72
N ARG A 75 16.49 7.80 -7.50
CA ARG A 75 16.32 8.39 -6.17
C ARG A 75 15.43 7.55 -5.26
N PHE A 76 14.53 6.76 -5.86
CA PHE A 76 13.55 5.91 -5.16
C PHE A 76 13.59 4.48 -5.73
N PRO A 77 14.66 3.71 -5.45
CA PRO A 77 14.91 2.45 -6.14
C PRO A 77 14.14 1.24 -5.60
N PHE A 78 13.44 1.37 -4.46
CA PHE A 78 12.80 0.27 -3.76
C PHE A 78 11.28 0.34 -3.86
N ILE A 79 10.65 -0.81 -3.82
CA ILE A 79 9.18 -0.87 -3.80
C ILE A 79 8.70 -0.71 -2.35
N GLY A 80 7.91 0.32 -2.10
CA GLY A 80 7.14 0.48 -0.87
C GLY A 80 5.83 -0.28 -0.95
N THR A 81 5.43 -0.94 0.14
CA THR A 81 4.11 -1.54 0.26
C THR A 81 3.50 -1.25 1.62
N THR A 82 2.18 -1.09 1.67
CA THR A 82 1.46 -0.93 2.93
C THR A 82 0.76 -2.22 3.32
N TYR A 83 0.69 -2.49 4.61
CA TYR A 83 -0.03 -3.64 5.15
C TYR A 83 -0.60 -3.35 6.54
N ARG A 84 -1.30 -4.33 7.09
CA ARG A 84 -1.91 -4.27 8.41
C ARG A 84 -1.13 -5.10 9.40
N VAL A 85 -1.12 -4.62 10.65
CA VAL A 85 -0.70 -5.41 11.82
C VAL A 85 -1.95 -5.93 12.55
N THR A 86 -1.80 -7.02 13.30
CA THR A 86 -2.92 -7.66 14.01
C THR A 86 -3.43 -6.82 15.19
N GLU A 87 -2.59 -6.02 15.78
CA GLU A 87 -2.85 -5.18 16.94
C GLU A 87 -3.75 -3.99 16.63
N HIS A 88 -3.73 -3.53 15.36
CA HIS A 88 -4.48 -2.35 14.97
C HIS A 88 -5.48 -2.61 13.85
N TRP A 89 -6.68 -2.03 14.00
CA TRP A 89 -7.75 -2.12 13.03
C TRP A 89 -7.83 -0.90 12.14
N GLN A 90 -7.81 -1.10 10.83
CA GLN A 90 -7.95 -0.05 9.82
C GLN A 90 -6.98 1.14 10.08
N THR A 91 -7.51 2.35 10.21
CA THR A 91 -6.72 3.55 10.55
C THR A 91 -6.18 3.56 11.97
N GLY A 92 -6.51 2.56 12.79
CA GLY A 92 -6.18 2.52 14.22
C GLY A 92 -7.05 3.40 15.10
N LEU A 93 -8.13 4.01 14.55
CA LEU A 93 -8.97 4.97 15.28
C LEU A 93 -9.51 4.42 16.61
N MET A 94 -9.92 3.16 16.64
CA MET A 94 -10.42 2.50 17.84
C MET A 94 -9.28 1.84 18.63
N THR A 95 -8.47 1.03 17.99
CA THR A 95 -7.48 0.18 18.64
C THR A 95 -6.31 0.93 19.24
N ARG A 96 -5.88 2.04 18.64
CA ARG A 96 -4.84 2.90 19.22
C ARG A 96 -5.31 3.73 20.42
N ARG A 97 -6.55 3.55 20.87
CA ARG A 97 -7.07 4.05 22.15
C ARG A 97 -7.02 3.00 23.26
N CYS A 98 -6.76 1.74 22.90
CA CYS A 98 -6.60 0.66 23.86
C CYS A 98 -5.13 0.56 24.27
N SER A 99 -4.83 0.84 25.55
CA SER A 99 -3.45 0.94 26.03
C SER A 99 -2.61 -0.31 25.78
N TRP A 100 -3.19 -1.50 26.00
CA TRP A 100 -2.51 -2.77 25.78
C TRP A 100 -2.19 -3.04 24.30
N LEU A 101 -3.02 -2.58 23.36
CA LEU A 101 -2.74 -2.70 21.91
C LEU A 101 -1.65 -1.71 21.48
N VAL A 102 -1.65 -0.51 22.07
CA VAL A 102 -0.58 0.47 21.85
C VAL A 102 0.75 0.00 22.46
N GLU A 103 0.70 -0.72 23.57
CA GLU A 103 1.90 -1.33 24.17
C GLU A 103 2.47 -2.43 23.27
N ALA A 104 1.59 -3.26 22.69
CA ALA A 104 1.98 -4.34 21.77
C ALA A 104 2.56 -3.83 20.46
N GLU A 105 1.95 -2.79 19.87
CA GLU A 105 2.43 -2.16 18.62
C GLU A 105 2.36 -0.63 18.72
N PRO A 106 3.42 0.00 19.29
CA PRO A 106 3.36 1.40 19.68
C PRO A 106 3.58 2.40 18.56
N GLN A 107 4.28 2.02 17.47
CA GLN A 107 4.76 2.96 16.48
C GLN A 107 4.92 2.36 15.09
N VAL A 108 4.93 3.25 14.10
CA VAL A 108 5.25 2.88 12.72
C VAL A 108 6.66 2.32 12.61
N PHE A 109 6.81 1.27 11.84
CA PHE A 109 8.09 0.67 11.53
C PHE A 109 8.24 0.50 10.01
N ALA A 110 9.49 0.34 9.57
CA ALA A 110 9.83 -0.02 8.20
C ALA A 110 10.47 -1.41 8.22
N GLU A 111 9.79 -2.36 7.63
CA GLU A 111 10.27 -3.75 7.53
C GLU A 111 11.04 -3.93 6.23
N LEU A 112 12.25 -4.47 6.31
CA LEU A 112 13.14 -4.68 5.17
C LEU A 112 13.91 -5.98 5.31
N ASP A 113 14.39 -6.51 4.18
CA ASP A 113 15.19 -7.71 4.15
C ASP A 113 16.63 -7.49 4.66
N PRO A 114 17.31 -8.56 5.10
CA PRO A 114 18.67 -8.46 5.66
C PRO A 114 19.73 -8.00 4.63
N GLU A 115 19.55 -8.28 3.35
CA GLU A 115 20.51 -7.89 2.31
C GLU A 115 20.49 -6.37 2.12
N LEU A 116 19.30 -5.78 1.96
CA LEU A 116 19.12 -4.34 1.91
C LEU A 116 19.58 -3.65 3.20
N ALA A 117 19.24 -4.22 4.35
CA ALA A 117 19.66 -3.69 5.65
C ALA A 117 21.19 -3.61 5.74
N LYS A 118 21.90 -4.66 5.34
CA LYS A 118 23.36 -4.69 5.27
C LYS A 118 23.92 -3.67 4.28
N GLU A 119 23.33 -3.58 3.09
CA GLU A 119 23.76 -2.61 2.06
C GLU A 119 23.68 -1.17 2.58
N ARG A 120 22.61 -0.85 3.30
CA ARG A 120 22.34 0.49 3.83
C ARG A 120 22.89 0.76 5.23
N GLY A 121 23.57 -0.21 5.82
CA GLY A 121 24.11 -0.08 7.19
C GLY A 121 23.02 0.09 8.25
N ILE A 122 21.84 -0.49 8.02
CA ILE A 122 20.68 -0.40 8.91
C ILE A 122 20.63 -1.63 9.80
N GLY A 123 20.60 -1.41 11.11
CA GLY A 123 20.36 -2.44 12.12
C GLY A 123 18.91 -2.50 12.55
N ASN A 124 18.52 -3.63 13.15
CA ASN A 124 17.19 -3.77 13.74
C ASN A 124 17.00 -2.75 14.88
N GLY A 125 15.92 -1.99 14.85
CA GLY A 125 15.62 -0.94 15.82
C GLY A 125 16.21 0.45 15.50
N ASP A 126 17.04 0.59 14.47
CA ASP A 126 17.52 1.89 14.03
C ASP A 126 16.37 2.82 13.63
N VAL A 127 16.58 4.12 13.81
CA VAL A 127 15.69 5.11 13.20
C VAL A 127 16.05 5.26 11.74
N VAL A 128 15.08 5.10 10.87
CA VAL A 128 15.23 5.24 9.43
C VAL A 128 14.27 6.30 8.90
N ARG A 129 14.71 6.97 7.83
CA ARG A 129 13.84 7.80 7.00
C ARG A 129 13.46 7.02 5.77
N VAL A 130 12.15 6.87 5.55
CA VAL A 130 11.61 6.37 4.29
C VAL A 130 11.07 7.55 3.51
N SER A 131 11.48 7.69 2.26
CA SER A 131 11.10 8.82 1.40
C SER A 131 10.56 8.35 0.05
N SER A 132 9.65 9.12 -0.52
CA SER A 132 9.14 8.98 -1.88
C SER A 132 9.20 10.32 -2.62
N ALA A 133 8.76 10.36 -3.86
CA ALA A 133 8.66 11.62 -4.62
C ALA A 133 7.72 12.66 -3.97
N ARG A 134 6.91 12.28 -2.99
CA ARG A 134 5.87 13.12 -2.35
C ARG A 134 6.22 13.59 -0.95
N GLY A 135 6.96 12.79 -0.22
CA GLY A 135 7.30 13.13 1.15
C GLY A 135 8.17 12.08 1.82
N ASN A 136 8.28 12.17 3.13
CA ASN A 136 9.03 11.22 3.94
C ASN A 136 8.39 11.01 5.30
N LEU A 137 8.75 9.91 5.95
CA LEU A 137 8.42 9.63 7.35
C LEU A 137 9.61 8.99 8.06
N LEU A 138 9.61 9.10 9.38
CA LEU A 138 10.56 8.41 10.24
C LEU A 138 9.89 7.15 10.82
N ALA A 139 10.63 6.04 10.84
CA ALA A 139 10.17 4.77 11.35
C ALA A 139 11.30 4.04 12.08
N LYS A 140 10.94 3.01 12.87
CA LYS A 140 11.93 2.06 13.38
C LYS A 140 12.16 0.97 12.34
N ALA A 141 13.41 0.61 12.07
CA ALA A 141 13.71 -0.49 11.18
C ALA A 141 13.43 -1.85 11.84
N ILE A 142 12.76 -2.73 11.12
CA ILE A 142 12.62 -4.14 11.45
C ILE A 142 13.27 -4.95 10.34
N VAL A 143 14.38 -5.62 10.67
CA VAL A 143 15.11 -6.45 9.71
C VAL A 143 14.61 -7.89 9.82
N THR A 144 14.00 -8.40 8.77
CA THR A 144 13.36 -9.73 8.79
C THR A 144 13.46 -10.43 7.43
N ASN A 145 13.31 -11.76 7.45
CA ASN A 145 13.26 -12.58 6.24
C ASN A 145 11.85 -12.68 5.62
N ARG A 146 10.86 -11.91 6.09
CA ARG A 146 9.51 -11.92 5.50
C ARG A 146 9.50 -11.33 4.11
N PHE A 147 10.27 -10.28 3.90
CA PHE A 147 10.56 -9.78 2.57
C PHE A 147 11.80 -10.45 2.02
N GLN A 148 11.75 -10.79 0.74
CA GLN A 148 12.88 -11.34 0.01
C GLN A 148 13.13 -10.44 -1.20
N PRO A 149 14.38 -10.18 -1.55
CA PRO A 149 14.68 -9.47 -2.79
C PRO A 149 14.17 -10.27 -3.99
N MET A 150 13.62 -9.56 -4.97
CA MET A 150 13.11 -10.15 -6.20
C MET A 150 14.09 -9.89 -7.34
N ASN A 151 14.33 -10.90 -8.17
CA ASN A 151 15.09 -10.73 -9.40
C ASN A 151 14.12 -10.56 -10.58
N ALA A 152 14.09 -9.37 -11.14
CA ALA A 152 13.25 -9.05 -12.27
C ALA A 152 14.07 -8.28 -13.33
N ASN A 153 13.99 -8.69 -14.58
CA ASN A 153 14.70 -8.06 -15.71
C ASN A 153 16.21 -7.86 -15.47
N GLY A 154 16.85 -8.81 -14.78
CA GLY A 154 18.28 -8.75 -14.45
C GLY A 154 18.67 -7.77 -13.34
N LYS A 155 17.69 -7.22 -12.63
CA LYS A 155 17.87 -6.31 -11.50
C LYS A 155 17.34 -6.94 -10.23
N THR A 156 18.08 -6.82 -9.13
CA THR A 156 17.57 -7.13 -7.79
C THR A 156 16.71 -5.97 -7.29
N VAL A 157 15.49 -6.24 -6.89
CA VAL A 157 14.53 -5.27 -6.40
C VAL A 157 14.15 -5.63 -4.97
N HIS A 158 14.38 -4.71 -4.05
CA HIS A 158 14.02 -4.84 -2.66
C HIS A 158 12.66 -4.21 -2.36
N MET A 159 12.00 -4.70 -1.30
CA MET A 159 10.72 -4.18 -0.82
C MET A 159 10.86 -3.64 0.60
N ILE A 160 10.12 -2.58 0.88
CA ILE A 160 9.99 -1.98 2.20
C ILE A 160 8.53 -1.99 2.60
N GLY A 161 8.23 -2.66 3.71
CA GLY A 161 6.89 -2.77 4.25
C GLY A 161 6.61 -1.73 5.33
N LEU A 162 5.42 -1.15 5.31
CA LEU A 162 4.98 -0.12 6.24
C LEU A 162 3.56 -0.40 6.74
N PRO A 163 3.32 -0.45 8.06
CA PRO A 163 1.96 -0.48 8.56
C PRO A 163 1.30 0.89 8.39
N TRP A 164 0.03 0.90 7.99
CA TRP A 164 -0.66 2.15 7.65
C TRP A 164 -1.58 2.71 8.75
N HIS A 165 -1.55 2.14 9.94
CA HIS A 165 -2.47 2.46 11.05
C HIS A 165 -2.15 3.76 11.81
N PHE A 166 -1.13 4.51 11.41
CA PHE A 166 -0.55 5.62 12.17
C PHE A 166 -0.82 6.99 11.52
N GLY A 167 -0.44 8.06 12.22
CA GLY A 167 -0.40 9.41 11.65
C GLY A 167 -1.57 10.33 11.97
N TRP A 168 -2.55 9.92 12.77
CA TRP A 168 -3.76 10.71 13.04
C TRP A 168 -3.94 11.15 14.49
N LEU A 169 -3.18 10.63 15.44
CA LEU A 169 -3.25 11.07 16.85
C LEU A 169 -2.32 12.26 17.10
N VAL A 170 -2.81 13.18 17.90
CA VAL A 170 -2.07 14.36 18.34
C VAL A 170 -1.49 14.12 19.72
N PRO A 171 -0.26 14.55 19.97
CA PRO A 171 0.80 14.84 19.01
C PRO A 171 1.30 13.53 18.38
N LYS A 172 1.80 13.50 17.20
CA LYS A 172 2.33 12.39 16.37
C LYS A 172 2.75 11.09 17.12
N ARG A 173 1.84 10.58 17.93
CA ARG A 173 2.08 9.37 18.72
C ARG A 173 2.15 8.17 17.81
N GLY A 174 3.28 7.47 17.83
CA GLY A 174 3.51 6.28 17.02
C GLY A 174 3.97 6.57 15.59
N GLY A 175 4.23 7.83 15.21
CA GLY A 175 4.78 8.19 13.91
C GLY A 175 3.75 8.72 12.91
N ASP A 176 4.23 8.99 11.71
CA ASP A 176 3.46 9.55 10.60
C ASP A 176 2.68 8.49 9.81
N SER A 177 1.77 8.94 8.97
CA SER A 177 1.00 8.06 8.09
C SER A 177 1.82 7.62 6.88
N ALA A 178 1.74 6.34 6.53
CA ALA A 178 2.29 5.82 5.29
C ALA A 178 1.70 6.50 4.03
N ASN A 179 0.53 7.13 4.13
CA ASN A 179 -0.08 7.89 3.03
C ASN A 179 0.74 9.12 2.60
N LEU A 180 1.70 9.57 3.40
CA LEU A 180 2.67 10.60 2.97
C LEU A 180 3.57 10.13 1.82
N LEU A 181 3.67 8.82 1.62
CA LEU A 181 4.53 8.20 0.63
C LEU A 181 3.77 7.70 -0.61
N THR A 182 2.48 7.41 -0.46
CA THR A 182 1.67 6.78 -1.52
C THR A 182 1.22 7.80 -2.57
N ALA A 183 1.10 7.35 -3.81
CA ALA A 183 0.60 8.17 -4.90
C ALA A 183 -0.92 8.39 -4.79
N ALA A 184 -1.38 9.59 -5.15
CA ALA A 184 -2.80 9.90 -5.24
C ALA A 184 -3.33 9.54 -6.63
N VAL A 185 -3.36 8.25 -6.91
CA VAL A 185 -3.88 7.65 -8.15
C VAL A 185 -4.86 6.54 -7.80
N GLY A 186 -5.81 6.29 -8.66
CA GLY A 186 -6.83 5.26 -8.46
C GLY A 186 -6.83 4.23 -9.58
N ASP A 187 -7.04 2.98 -9.17
CA ASP A 187 -7.27 1.86 -10.07
C ASP A 187 -8.37 2.18 -11.10
N PRO A 188 -8.17 1.85 -12.40
CA PRO A 188 -9.08 2.25 -13.47
C PRO A 188 -10.49 1.66 -13.33
N ASN A 189 -10.63 0.51 -12.67
CA ASN A 189 -11.92 -0.15 -12.49
C ASN A 189 -12.70 0.36 -11.28
N SER A 190 -11.99 0.51 -10.16
CA SER A 190 -12.61 0.73 -8.85
C SER A 190 -12.36 2.12 -8.27
N ALA A 191 -11.45 2.89 -8.86
CA ALA A 191 -10.91 4.13 -8.32
C ALA A 191 -10.26 3.97 -6.92
N ILE A 192 -9.95 2.74 -6.51
CA ILE A 192 -9.27 2.47 -5.23
C ILE A 192 -7.83 2.95 -5.32
N PRO A 193 -7.33 3.71 -4.32
CA PRO A 193 -5.96 4.19 -4.32
C PRO A 193 -4.91 3.07 -4.36
N GLU A 194 -3.90 3.24 -5.19
CA GLU A 194 -2.77 2.31 -5.30
C GLU A 194 -1.80 2.52 -4.12
N SER A 195 -2.01 1.77 -3.05
CA SER A 195 -1.21 1.86 -1.83
C SER A 195 -0.35 0.62 -1.57
N LYS A 196 -0.23 -0.28 -2.56
CA LYS A 196 0.50 -1.56 -2.40
C LYS A 196 1.80 -1.62 -3.18
N ALA A 197 2.01 -0.72 -4.12
CA ALA A 197 3.27 -0.59 -4.82
C ALA A 197 3.51 0.88 -5.17
N PHE A 198 4.50 1.45 -4.56
CA PHE A 198 4.97 2.81 -4.80
C PHE A 198 6.49 2.84 -4.59
N MET A 199 7.18 3.81 -5.18
CA MET A 199 8.63 3.82 -5.15
C MET A 199 9.15 4.66 -3.98
N VAL A 200 10.11 4.08 -3.25
CA VAL A 200 10.71 4.69 -2.05
C VAL A 200 12.22 4.54 -2.02
N ASN A 201 12.83 5.32 -1.15
CA ASN A 201 14.19 5.13 -0.66
C ASN A 201 14.17 4.99 0.87
N ILE A 202 15.20 4.38 1.43
CA ILE A 202 15.40 4.24 2.87
C ILE A 202 16.84 4.61 3.23
N GLU A 203 16.99 5.35 4.31
CA GLU A 203 18.29 5.73 4.84
C GLU A 203 18.30 5.69 6.37
N LYS A 204 19.41 5.26 6.96
CA LYS A 204 19.62 5.33 8.40
C LYS A 204 19.77 6.79 8.84
N MET A 205 19.05 7.15 9.90
CA MET A 205 19.24 8.44 10.54
C MET A 205 20.44 8.39 11.48
N PRO A 206 21.19 9.50 11.62
CA PRO A 206 22.23 9.59 12.63
C PRO A 206 21.69 9.29 14.02
N ASP A 207 22.51 8.67 14.85
CA ASP A 207 22.19 8.46 16.26
C ASP A 207 21.97 9.83 16.92
N GLN A 208 20.80 10.00 17.57
CA GLN A 208 20.44 11.21 18.29
C GLN A 208 20.93 11.14 19.73
#